data_932443e93bc307e435619285fe5d0f52
#
_entry.id   932443e93bc307e435619285fe5d0f52
#
_cell.length_a   1.000
_cell.length_b   1.000
_cell.length_c   1.000
_cell.angle_alpha   90.00
_cell.angle_beta   90.00
_cell.angle_gamma   90.00
#
_symmetry.space_group_name_H-M   'P 1'
#
loop_
_entity.id
_entity.type
_entity.pdbx_description
1 polymer ?
#
loop_
_entity_poly.entity_id
_entity_poly.type
_entity_poly.pdbx_seq_one_letter_code
_entity_poly.pdbx_strand_id
1 'polypeptide(L)'
;MMRFLFSYIKSVYRNPRKNINILVAAVVSGSLLLLSACGTEEPGDQNEKFEEYTQEVFCNEVSSNTINLHYTLKNPEDYGITDYEVSLGSFESDPDMIKVSAENMRQSLQEFSYEGLSLQNRITFDILEYQVKSAEKNADYVLYEEPLGLVSGVQTQFPVVMSEYRFYDRQDVETYLELLEMTGDYFDSLIKFEREKADAGLFMADYALDTVLEQCRAFLDMGDGNYLYSTFADRIGDVKKLTKEEKSNYIQDNALAVSDYVFPAYEKLISSLEELRGSGENEKGLVNLPDGADYYELVVRRSTGSDRSVEEMEDLTRRQITDDLEAMEQVLGITTEEAQEAATSMTQDSAGLTLSKLQDGIKEAFPEAPDTALEVKYVPEEMEEHLSPAFYMIPAIDNTGENVIYINRAHMNDDLTLFTTLAHEGYPGHLYQTVYYESTDPDPVRSVMDFGGYVEGWATYAEMGSYYLTPLSREQAVLLQKNSSIILGLYALADMGIHYEGWSRMDTVAFFSNYGITDSETIERIYELIIGSPGNYLKYYIGYVEFLELKKDWAEEKGTGFSQKEFHEAVLKVGPAPFDIVEKYMWEMEE
;
A
#
# COMPACT_ATOMS: atom_id res chain seq x y z
N MET A 1 -1.30 26.90 3.09
CA MET A 1 -1.96 26.08 2.06
C MET A 1 -0.94 25.41 1.13
N MET A 2 -0.11 26.13 0.36
CA MET A 2 0.88 25.50 -0.57
C MET A 2 1.89 24.56 0.13
N ARG A 3 2.40 24.87 1.33
CA ARG A 3 3.36 23.98 2.05
C ARG A 3 2.72 22.67 2.52
N PHE A 4 1.45 22.67 2.87
CA PHE A 4 0.67 21.44 3.18
C PHE A 4 0.44 20.60 1.93
N LEU A 5 0.11 21.22 0.81
CA LEU A 5 -0.02 20.53 -0.48
C LEU A 5 1.26 19.73 -0.83
N PHE A 6 2.43 20.33 -0.70
CA PHE A 6 3.70 19.66 -0.99
C PHE A 6 4.05 18.57 0.01
N SER A 7 3.72 18.75 1.29
CA SER A 7 3.93 17.71 2.30
C SER A 7 3.02 16.51 2.04
N TYR A 8 1.77 16.75 1.67
CA TYR A 8 0.78 15.72 1.41
C TYR A 8 1.07 14.97 0.09
N ILE A 9 1.45 15.66 -0.97
CA ILE A 9 1.89 15.03 -2.24
C ILE A 9 3.05 14.07 -2.00
N LYS A 10 3.96 14.39 -1.07
CA LYS A 10 5.10 13.52 -0.72
C LYS A 10 4.75 12.41 0.28
N SER A 11 3.63 12.52 1.06
CA SER A 11 3.19 11.47 1.97
C SER A 11 2.58 10.24 1.27
N VAL A 12 2.27 10.38 0.00
CA VAL A 12 1.73 9.31 -0.85
C VAL A 12 2.80 8.26 -1.22
N TYR A 13 4.08 8.51 -0.97
CA TYR A 13 5.16 7.57 -1.22
C TYR A 13 5.23 6.50 -0.13
N ARG A 14 5.09 5.24 -0.49
CA ARG A 14 4.75 4.19 0.47
C ARG A 14 5.57 2.94 0.49
N ASN A 15 5.40 2.31 1.65
CA ASN A 15 5.74 0.96 2.10
C ASN A 15 6.15 0.02 0.95
N PRO A 16 7.44 -0.38 0.88
CA PRO A 16 7.97 -1.23 -0.19
C PRO A 16 7.21 -2.56 -0.37
N ARG A 17 6.57 -3.09 0.69
CA ARG A 17 5.78 -4.32 0.61
C ARG A 17 4.50 -4.20 -0.24
N LYS A 18 3.90 -3.02 -0.33
CA LYS A 18 2.61 -2.85 -1.04
C LYS A 18 2.74 -2.72 -2.55
N ASN A 19 3.91 -2.35 -3.05
CA ASN A 19 4.15 -2.18 -4.48
C ASN A 19 4.81 -3.41 -5.13
N ILE A 20 5.13 -4.45 -4.34
CA ILE A 20 5.65 -5.73 -4.85
C ILE A 20 4.53 -6.68 -5.24
N ASN A 21 3.27 -6.38 -4.90
CA ASN A 21 2.10 -7.09 -5.42
C ASN A 21 1.84 -6.73 -6.91
N ILE A 22 2.89 -6.84 -7.71
CA ILE A 22 2.73 -7.09 -9.14
C ILE A 22 2.11 -8.48 -9.20
N LEU A 23 0.96 -8.58 -9.84
CA LEU A 23 0.24 -9.81 -10.11
C LEU A 23 1.23 -10.95 -10.42
N VAL A 24 1.68 -11.64 -9.40
CA VAL A 24 2.33 -12.93 -9.59
C VAL A 24 1.16 -13.88 -9.81
N ALA A 25 0.91 -14.19 -11.07
CA ALA A 25 0.10 -15.36 -11.38
C ALA A 25 0.86 -16.57 -10.85
N ALA A 26 0.58 -16.93 -9.60
CA ALA A 26 1.08 -18.16 -9.04
C ALA A 26 0.59 -19.29 -9.95
N VAL A 27 1.50 -19.87 -10.71
CA VAL A 27 1.22 -21.11 -11.43
C VAL A 27 1.09 -22.20 -10.37
N VAL A 28 -0.14 -22.37 -9.89
CA VAL A 28 -0.47 -23.49 -9.02
C VAL A 28 -0.41 -24.75 -9.88
N SER A 29 0.76 -25.36 -9.95
CA SER A 29 0.89 -26.75 -10.38
C SER A 29 0.45 -27.66 -9.24
N GLY A 30 -0.84 -27.58 -8.90
CA GLY A 30 -1.49 -28.43 -7.91
C GLY A 30 -1.61 -29.84 -8.43
N SER A 31 -0.91 -30.75 -7.79
CA SER A 31 -1.14 -32.19 -7.97
C SER A 31 -2.53 -32.52 -7.39
N LEU A 32 -3.52 -32.69 -8.26
CA LEU A 32 -4.85 -33.18 -7.93
C LEU A 32 -4.77 -34.55 -7.24
N LEU A 33 -4.83 -34.58 -5.93
CA LEU A 33 -5.25 -35.77 -5.19
C LEU A 33 -6.78 -35.78 -5.14
N LEU A 34 -7.38 -36.45 -6.12
CA LEU A 34 -8.82 -36.78 -6.14
C LEU A 34 -9.14 -37.72 -4.95
N LEU A 35 -9.64 -37.16 -3.87
CA LEU A 35 -10.37 -37.89 -2.85
C LEU A 35 -11.86 -37.78 -3.13
N SER A 36 -12.39 -38.67 -3.97
CA SER A 36 -13.83 -38.88 -4.11
C SER A 36 -14.33 -39.63 -2.90
N ALA A 37 -14.90 -38.94 -1.93
CA ALA A 37 -15.72 -39.53 -0.87
C ALA A 37 -17.08 -38.82 -0.82
N CYS A 38 -18.11 -39.45 -1.39
CA CYS A 38 -19.49 -39.11 -1.11
C CYS A 38 -19.85 -39.56 0.32
N GLY A 39 -19.71 -38.67 1.28
CA GLY A 39 -20.23 -38.79 2.64
C GLY A 39 -20.68 -37.42 3.11
N THR A 40 -21.75 -37.35 3.91
CA THR A 40 -22.09 -36.13 4.67
C THR A 40 -21.00 -35.92 5.71
N GLU A 41 -20.03 -35.03 5.41
CA GLU A 41 -18.92 -34.70 6.31
C GLU A 41 -19.45 -33.89 7.50
N GLU A 42 -18.84 -34.06 8.67
CA GLU A 42 -19.14 -33.25 9.86
C GLU A 42 -18.60 -31.84 9.69
N PRO A 43 -19.25 -30.78 10.22
CA PRO A 43 -18.80 -29.40 10.06
C PRO A 43 -17.34 -29.13 10.49
N GLY A 44 -16.80 -29.87 11.46
CA GLY A 44 -15.40 -29.76 11.90
C GLY A 44 -14.39 -30.20 10.85
N ASP A 45 -14.71 -31.22 10.05
CA ASP A 45 -13.87 -31.70 8.95
C ASP A 45 -13.77 -30.71 7.80
N GLN A 46 -14.83 -29.92 7.54
CA GLN A 46 -14.82 -28.86 6.51
C GLN A 46 -13.91 -27.67 6.87
N ASN A 47 -13.87 -27.27 8.12
CA ASN A 47 -13.00 -26.17 8.56
C ASN A 47 -11.52 -26.57 8.48
N GLU A 48 -11.16 -27.75 9.00
CA GLU A 48 -9.80 -28.26 8.95
C GLU A 48 -9.29 -28.36 7.50
N LYS A 49 -10.11 -28.89 6.58
CA LYS A 49 -9.76 -28.96 5.15
C LYS A 49 -9.64 -27.59 4.50
N PHE A 50 -10.48 -26.64 4.88
CA PHE A 50 -10.39 -25.29 4.35
C PHE A 50 -9.11 -24.58 4.84
N GLU A 51 -8.75 -24.74 6.11
CA GLU A 51 -7.52 -24.22 6.69
C GLU A 51 -6.26 -24.87 6.08
N GLU A 52 -6.30 -26.18 5.78
CA GLU A 52 -5.24 -26.85 5.00
C GLU A 52 -5.11 -26.26 3.59
N TYR A 53 -6.23 -25.98 2.92
CA TYR A 53 -6.23 -25.37 1.59
C TYR A 53 -5.70 -23.93 1.63
N THR A 54 -6.15 -23.09 2.56
CA THR A 54 -5.66 -21.70 2.69
C THR A 54 -4.19 -21.64 3.05
N GLN A 55 -3.70 -22.58 3.88
CA GLN A 55 -2.28 -22.76 4.15
C GLN A 55 -1.48 -23.11 2.89
N GLU A 56 -1.99 -24.01 2.03
CA GLU A 56 -1.34 -24.33 0.76
C GLU A 56 -1.28 -23.11 -0.17
N VAL A 57 -2.40 -22.35 -0.29
CA VAL A 57 -2.45 -21.10 -1.05
C VAL A 57 -1.43 -20.10 -0.52
N PHE A 58 -1.36 -19.90 0.79
CA PHE A 58 -0.38 -19.02 1.44
C PHE A 58 1.05 -19.42 1.11
N CYS A 59 1.40 -20.70 1.31
CA CYS A 59 2.76 -21.19 1.06
C CYS A 59 3.18 -21.00 -0.40
N ASN A 60 2.27 -21.30 -1.34
CA ASN A 60 2.54 -21.12 -2.77
C ASN A 60 2.74 -19.64 -3.13
N GLU A 61 1.90 -18.75 -2.59
CA GLU A 61 1.98 -17.31 -2.86
C GLU A 61 3.29 -16.71 -2.34
N VAL A 62 3.65 -16.96 -1.08
CA VAL A 62 4.87 -16.38 -0.51
C VAL A 62 6.14 -16.97 -1.11
N SER A 63 6.11 -18.25 -1.55
CA SER A 63 7.28 -18.91 -2.15
C SER A 63 7.49 -18.55 -3.62
N SER A 64 6.52 -17.91 -4.27
CA SER A 64 6.63 -17.51 -5.68
C SER A 64 7.69 -16.42 -5.91
N ASN A 65 8.03 -15.66 -4.89
CA ASN A 65 9.03 -14.60 -4.91
C ASN A 65 9.80 -14.57 -3.58
N THR A 66 11.13 -14.67 -3.65
CA THR A 66 11.98 -14.73 -2.45
C THR A 66 11.93 -13.45 -1.61
N ILE A 67 11.72 -12.29 -2.24
CA ILE A 67 11.54 -11.03 -1.50
C ILE A 67 10.24 -11.08 -0.68
N ASN A 68 9.13 -11.52 -1.29
CA ASN A 68 7.87 -11.71 -0.59
C ASN A 68 8.01 -12.69 0.58
N LEU A 69 8.65 -13.83 0.33
CA LEU A 69 8.91 -14.84 1.38
C LEU A 69 9.67 -14.23 2.55
N HIS A 70 10.79 -13.56 2.27
CA HIS A 70 11.68 -12.99 3.28
C HIS A 70 11.00 -11.90 4.14
N TYR A 71 10.16 -11.06 3.53
CA TYR A 71 9.45 -10.02 4.26
C TYR A 71 8.18 -10.51 4.96
N THR A 72 7.61 -11.63 4.50
CA THR A 72 6.40 -12.20 5.11
C THR A 72 6.72 -13.14 6.25
N LEU A 73 7.81 -13.92 6.14
CA LEU A 73 8.21 -14.92 7.13
C LEU A 73 9.68 -14.77 7.51
N LYS A 74 9.94 -14.80 8.82
CA LYS A 74 11.30 -14.92 9.36
C LYS A 74 11.78 -16.36 9.41
N ASN A 75 10.87 -17.30 9.68
CA ASN A 75 11.15 -18.73 9.80
C ASN A 75 10.20 -19.53 8.89
N PRO A 76 10.45 -19.56 7.55
CA PRO A 76 9.58 -20.25 6.60
C PRO A 76 9.35 -21.73 6.91
N GLU A 77 10.31 -22.39 7.55
CA GLU A 77 10.23 -23.79 7.95
C GLU A 77 9.11 -24.08 8.96
N ASP A 78 8.74 -23.11 9.79
CA ASP A 78 7.62 -23.23 10.75
C ASP A 78 6.27 -23.33 10.04
N TYR A 79 6.21 -22.86 8.77
CA TYR A 79 5.06 -22.94 7.88
C TYR A 79 5.14 -24.09 6.87
N GLY A 80 6.16 -24.96 6.98
CA GLY A 80 6.38 -26.09 6.09
C GLY A 80 7.11 -25.74 4.80
N ILE A 81 7.60 -24.51 4.64
CA ILE A 81 8.36 -24.05 3.48
C ILE A 81 9.85 -24.35 3.71
N THR A 82 10.30 -25.50 3.23
CA THR A 82 11.68 -25.99 3.45
C THR A 82 12.52 -26.05 2.17
N ASP A 83 11.88 -25.96 1.01
CA ASP A 83 12.55 -26.03 -0.31
C ASP A 83 11.83 -25.04 -1.25
N TYR A 84 12.54 -24.02 -1.69
CA TYR A 84 12.04 -23.01 -2.63
C TYR A 84 13.19 -22.55 -3.53
N GLU A 85 12.85 -22.19 -4.75
CA GLU A 85 13.78 -21.61 -5.69
C GLU A 85 13.97 -20.11 -5.41
N VAL A 86 15.23 -19.65 -5.34
CA VAL A 86 15.51 -18.22 -5.20
C VAL A 86 15.07 -17.51 -6.47
N SER A 87 14.22 -16.51 -6.34
CA SER A 87 13.60 -15.81 -7.47
C SER A 87 13.19 -14.39 -7.12
N LEU A 88 13.36 -13.46 -8.06
CA LEU A 88 12.76 -12.12 -8.04
C LEU A 88 11.36 -12.11 -8.65
N GLY A 89 10.90 -13.24 -9.22
CA GLY A 89 9.71 -13.29 -10.04
C GLY A 89 9.95 -12.75 -11.46
N SER A 90 8.86 -12.49 -12.19
CA SER A 90 8.89 -11.94 -13.54
C SER A 90 7.59 -11.20 -13.86
N PHE A 91 7.60 -10.38 -14.92
CA PHE A 91 6.42 -9.68 -15.40
C PHE A 91 5.67 -10.53 -16.41
N GLU A 92 4.49 -11.01 -16.02
CA GLU A 92 3.62 -11.79 -16.89
C GLU A 92 2.71 -10.86 -17.69
N SER A 93 2.58 -11.12 -18.99
CA SER A 93 1.73 -10.37 -19.90
C SER A 93 0.65 -11.22 -20.59
N ASP A 94 0.62 -12.53 -20.34
CA ASP A 94 -0.35 -13.45 -20.93
C ASP A 94 -1.64 -13.52 -20.10
N PRO A 95 -2.76 -12.94 -20.61
CA PRO A 95 -4.03 -12.97 -19.90
C PRO A 95 -4.58 -14.39 -19.68
N ASP A 96 -4.24 -15.35 -20.53
CA ASP A 96 -4.75 -16.72 -20.40
C ASP A 96 -4.14 -17.43 -19.20
N MET A 97 -2.90 -17.12 -18.84
CA MET A 97 -2.26 -17.66 -17.63
C MET A 97 -2.98 -17.19 -16.36
N ILE A 98 -3.34 -15.90 -16.31
CA ILE A 98 -4.07 -15.31 -15.19
C ILE A 98 -5.47 -15.95 -15.05
N LYS A 99 -6.19 -16.10 -16.18
CA LYS A 99 -7.52 -16.72 -16.21
C LYS A 99 -7.49 -18.18 -15.78
N VAL A 100 -6.49 -18.94 -16.22
CA VAL A 100 -6.33 -20.35 -15.81
C VAL A 100 -6.08 -20.47 -14.31
N SER A 101 -5.22 -19.60 -13.74
CA SER A 101 -4.96 -19.59 -12.30
C SER A 101 -6.23 -19.25 -11.50
N ALA A 102 -6.97 -18.21 -11.91
CA ALA A 102 -8.22 -17.81 -11.27
C ALA A 102 -9.29 -18.91 -11.34
N GLU A 103 -9.44 -19.58 -12.49
CA GLU A 103 -10.39 -20.69 -12.65
C GLU A 103 -10.02 -21.89 -11.77
N ASN A 104 -8.73 -22.24 -11.64
CA ASN A 104 -8.28 -23.30 -10.75
C ASN A 104 -8.64 -22.98 -9.28
N MET A 105 -8.36 -21.77 -8.82
CA MET A 105 -8.72 -21.34 -7.46
C MET A 105 -10.24 -21.35 -7.25
N ARG A 106 -11.03 -20.93 -8.25
CA ARG A 106 -12.50 -21.01 -8.19
C ARG A 106 -12.98 -22.43 -8.02
N GLN A 107 -12.44 -23.37 -8.80
CA GLN A 107 -12.81 -24.78 -8.72
C GLN A 107 -12.49 -25.36 -7.34
N SER A 108 -11.34 -25.04 -6.78
CA SER A 108 -10.98 -25.48 -5.43
C SER A 108 -11.93 -24.91 -4.37
N LEU A 109 -12.29 -23.62 -4.46
CA LEU A 109 -13.25 -23.00 -3.52
C LEU A 109 -14.65 -23.68 -3.59
N GLN A 110 -15.09 -24.13 -4.77
CA GLN A 110 -16.39 -24.80 -4.94
C GLN A 110 -16.47 -26.17 -4.28
N GLU A 111 -15.34 -26.76 -3.86
CA GLU A 111 -15.32 -28.03 -3.14
C GLU A 111 -15.78 -27.89 -1.67
N PHE A 112 -15.79 -26.67 -1.13
CA PHE A 112 -16.17 -26.40 0.25
C PHE A 112 -17.64 -26.02 0.40
N SER A 113 -18.28 -26.52 1.48
CA SER A 113 -19.63 -26.11 1.86
C SER A 113 -19.57 -24.83 2.69
N TYR A 114 -19.90 -23.70 2.09
CA TYR A 114 -19.87 -22.38 2.74
C TYR A 114 -20.61 -22.35 4.09
N GLU A 115 -21.81 -22.95 4.17
CA GLU A 115 -22.62 -23.00 5.39
C GLU A 115 -21.97 -23.84 6.50
N GLY A 116 -21.04 -24.72 6.15
CA GLY A 116 -20.29 -25.55 7.10
C GLY A 116 -19.06 -24.86 7.69
N LEU A 117 -18.66 -23.72 7.12
CA LEU A 117 -17.48 -22.98 7.57
C LEU A 117 -17.76 -22.15 8.83
N SER A 118 -16.75 -22.00 9.67
CA SER A 118 -16.73 -21.06 10.79
C SER A 118 -16.86 -19.63 10.31
N LEU A 119 -17.16 -18.69 11.20
CA LEU A 119 -17.23 -17.27 10.85
C LEU A 119 -15.91 -16.76 10.21
N GLN A 120 -14.78 -17.08 10.82
CA GLN A 120 -13.47 -16.67 10.30
C GLN A 120 -13.18 -17.28 8.91
N ASN A 121 -13.49 -18.57 8.74
CA ASN A 121 -13.29 -19.24 7.44
C ASN A 121 -14.26 -18.73 6.37
N ARG A 122 -15.48 -18.30 6.73
CA ARG A 122 -16.39 -17.62 5.78
C ARG A 122 -15.87 -16.27 5.32
N ILE A 123 -15.28 -15.49 6.22
CA ILE A 123 -14.63 -14.21 5.84
C ILE A 123 -13.47 -14.47 4.87
N THR A 124 -12.59 -15.42 5.18
CA THR A 124 -11.47 -15.79 4.30
C THR A 124 -11.98 -16.33 2.95
N PHE A 125 -13.05 -17.14 2.95
CA PHE A 125 -13.66 -17.64 1.73
C PHE A 125 -14.20 -16.51 0.83
N ASP A 126 -14.96 -15.57 1.39
CA ASP A 126 -15.52 -14.44 0.65
C ASP A 126 -14.40 -13.55 0.06
N ILE A 127 -13.32 -13.37 0.80
CA ILE A 127 -12.14 -12.63 0.35
C ILE A 127 -11.44 -13.36 -0.82
N LEU A 128 -11.24 -14.67 -0.71
CA LEU A 128 -10.67 -15.47 -1.81
C LEU A 128 -11.57 -15.44 -3.05
N GLU A 129 -12.89 -15.53 -2.87
CA GLU A 129 -13.85 -15.40 -3.97
C GLU A 129 -13.79 -14.03 -4.63
N TYR A 130 -13.62 -12.96 -3.84
CA TYR A 130 -13.40 -11.60 -4.36
C TYR A 130 -12.11 -11.52 -5.20
N GLN A 131 -11.00 -12.10 -4.71
CA GLN A 131 -9.73 -12.12 -5.43
C GLN A 131 -9.83 -12.87 -6.77
N VAL A 132 -10.49 -14.02 -6.79
CA VAL A 132 -10.75 -14.78 -8.03
C VAL A 132 -11.52 -13.92 -9.04
N LYS A 133 -12.63 -13.31 -8.62
CA LYS A 133 -13.46 -12.45 -9.49
C LYS A 133 -12.68 -11.22 -9.98
N SER A 134 -11.83 -10.67 -9.13
CA SER A 134 -10.98 -9.54 -9.48
C SER A 134 -9.92 -9.95 -10.52
N ALA A 135 -9.21 -11.06 -10.30
CA ALA A 135 -8.20 -11.57 -11.22
C ALA A 135 -8.76 -11.84 -12.61
N GLU A 136 -9.94 -12.48 -12.70
CA GLU A 136 -10.60 -12.76 -13.98
C GLU A 136 -10.96 -11.50 -14.76
N LYS A 137 -11.48 -10.47 -14.06
CA LYS A 137 -11.83 -9.19 -14.71
C LYS A 137 -10.60 -8.42 -15.14
N ASN A 138 -9.52 -8.46 -14.36
CA ASN A 138 -8.29 -7.72 -14.64
C ASN A 138 -7.40 -8.42 -15.68
N ALA A 139 -7.57 -9.72 -15.93
CA ALA A 139 -6.71 -10.47 -16.83
C ALA A 139 -6.58 -9.85 -18.23
N ASP A 140 -7.67 -9.36 -18.83
CA ASP A 140 -7.66 -8.74 -20.16
C ASP A 140 -6.99 -7.35 -20.16
N TYR A 141 -6.71 -6.78 -18.98
CA TYR A 141 -6.09 -5.47 -18.78
C TYR A 141 -4.66 -5.54 -18.25
N VAL A 142 -4.01 -6.69 -18.29
CA VAL A 142 -2.66 -6.88 -17.72
C VAL A 142 -1.65 -5.86 -18.28
N LEU A 143 -1.71 -5.51 -19.55
CA LEU A 143 -0.83 -4.52 -20.18
C LEU A 143 -1.14 -3.06 -19.81
N TYR A 144 -2.23 -2.79 -19.06
CA TYR A 144 -2.52 -1.46 -18.51
C TYR A 144 -1.77 -1.22 -17.19
N GLU A 145 -1.23 -2.28 -16.56
CA GLU A 145 -0.45 -2.14 -15.33
C GLU A 145 0.81 -1.30 -15.57
N GLU A 146 1.19 -0.50 -14.56
CA GLU A 146 2.33 0.42 -14.62
C GLU A 146 3.43 -0.04 -13.63
N PRO A 147 4.26 -1.04 -14.01
CA PRO A 147 5.37 -1.50 -13.15
C PRO A 147 6.46 -0.44 -12.98
N LEU A 148 6.60 0.46 -13.94
CA LEU A 148 7.41 1.68 -13.85
C LEU A 148 6.51 2.89 -13.65
N GLY A 149 6.84 3.80 -12.76
CA GLY A 149 5.97 4.95 -12.50
C GLY A 149 6.70 6.16 -11.97
N LEU A 150 6.07 7.34 -12.14
CA LEU A 150 6.57 8.64 -11.69
C LEU A 150 6.81 8.69 -10.17
N VAL A 151 5.84 8.13 -9.43
CA VAL A 151 5.77 8.23 -7.97
C VAL A 151 6.46 7.03 -7.33
N SER A 152 6.14 5.85 -7.79
CA SER A 152 6.78 4.63 -7.37
C SER A 152 6.76 3.63 -8.54
N GLY A 153 7.81 2.85 -8.64
CA GLY A 153 7.94 1.80 -9.64
C GLY A 153 9.14 0.94 -9.31
N VAL A 154 9.31 -0.14 -10.04
CA VAL A 154 10.42 -1.09 -9.84
C VAL A 154 11.77 -0.38 -9.81
N GLN A 155 11.95 0.65 -10.65
CA GLN A 155 13.20 1.40 -10.74
C GLN A 155 13.61 2.09 -9.43
N THR A 156 12.66 2.46 -8.59
CA THR A 156 12.93 3.10 -7.29
C THR A 156 12.75 2.13 -6.12
N GLN A 157 11.78 1.22 -6.22
CA GLN A 157 11.45 0.31 -5.11
C GLN A 157 12.43 -0.85 -4.96
N PHE A 158 12.91 -1.42 -6.07
CA PHE A 158 13.84 -2.55 -6.02
C PHE A 158 15.09 -2.26 -5.16
N PRO A 159 15.85 -1.15 -5.39
CA PRO A 159 17.02 -0.89 -4.57
C PRO A 159 16.68 -0.54 -3.12
N VAL A 160 15.52 0.08 -2.84
CA VAL A 160 15.06 0.35 -1.47
C VAL A 160 14.79 -0.96 -0.73
N VAL A 161 14.05 -1.89 -1.34
CA VAL A 161 13.75 -3.20 -0.77
C VAL A 161 15.03 -3.98 -0.50
N MET A 162 15.97 -3.96 -1.44
CA MET A 162 17.27 -4.61 -1.25
C MET A 162 18.10 -3.94 -0.15
N SER A 163 17.99 -2.61 0.04
CA SER A 163 18.71 -1.92 1.12
C SER A 163 18.17 -2.25 2.52
N GLU A 164 16.89 -2.60 2.64
CA GLU A 164 16.22 -2.96 3.89
C GLU A 164 16.14 -4.48 4.12
N TYR A 165 16.64 -5.31 3.19
CA TYR A 165 16.64 -6.78 3.30
C TYR A 165 17.39 -7.23 4.55
N ARG A 166 16.72 -7.89 5.50
CA ARG A 166 17.28 -8.24 6.82
C ARG A 166 18.19 -9.45 6.75
N PHE A 167 19.30 -9.44 7.49
CA PHE A 167 20.22 -10.57 7.62
C PHE A 167 20.07 -11.18 9.03
N TYR A 168 19.20 -12.16 9.17
CA TYR A 168 19.06 -12.92 10.40
C TYR A 168 20.21 -13.92 10.59
N ASP A 169 20.69 -14.50 9.48
CA ASP A 169 21.80 -15.44 9.48
C ASP A 169 22.63 -15.41 8.18
N ARG A 170 23.47 -16.43 7.97
CA ARG A 170 24.31 -16.59 6.79
C ARG A 170 23.50 -16.81 5.52
N GLN A 171 22.43 -17.61 5.60
CA GLN A 171 21.63 -17.96 4.43
C GLN A 171 20.99 -16.72 3.82
N ASP A 172 20.50 -15.79 4.65
CA ASP A 172 19.94 -14.52 4.16
C ASP A 172 20.96 -13.70 3.39
N VAL A 173 22.23 -13.68 3.84
CA VAL A 173 23.30 -12.97 3.13
C VAL A 173 23.58 -13.61 1.77
N GLU A 174 23.64 -14.94 1.71
CA GLU A 174 23.89 -15.69 0.48
C GLU A 174 22.71 -15.55 -0.49
N THR A 175 21.49 -15.68 -0.01
CA THR A 175 20.25 -15.45 -0.79
C THR A 175 20.18 -14.02 -1.34
N TYR A 176 20.49 -13.02 -0.52
CA TYR A 176 20.52 -11.62 -0.96
C TYR A 176 21.50 -11.42 -2.13
N LEU A 177 22.71 -11.99 -2.06
CA LEU A 177 23.69 -11.88 -3.14
C LEU A 177 23.20 -12.56 -4.41
N GLU A 178 22.58 -13.75 -4.30
CA GLU A 178 21.98 -14.46 -5.41
C GLU A 178 20.84 -13.63 -6.07
N LEU A 179 20.00 -12.95 -5.27
CA LEU A 179 18.98 -12.04 -5.79
C LEU A 179 19.59 -10.87 -6.56
N LEU A 180 20.70 -10.29 -6.11
CA LEU A 180 21.40 -9.25 -6.89
C LEU A 180 21.90 -9.77 -8.24
N GLU A 181 22.41 -11.00 -8.30
CA GLU A 181 22.85 -11.62 -9.55
C GLU A 181 21.70 -11.84 -10.54
N MET A 182 20.47 -12.03 -10.04
CA MET A 182 19.26 -12.20 -10.85
C MET A 182 18.65 -10.90 -11.39
N THR A 183 19.17 -9.73 -10.99
CA THR A 183 18.59 -8.42 -11.40
C THR A 183 18.51 -8.28 -12.92
N GLY A 184 19.49 -8.83 -13.65
CA GLY A 184 19.52 -8.78 -15.12
C GLY A 184 18.30 -9.46 -15.76
N ASP A 185 18.01 -10.70 -15.37
CA ASP A 185 16.89 -11.47 -15.90
C ASP A 185 15.53 -10.86 -15.48
N TYR A 186 15.45 -10.37 -14.24
CA TYR A 186 14.26 -9.68 -13.75
C TYR A 186 13.94 -8.42 -14.58
N PHE A 187 14.95 -7.57 -14.82
CA PHE A 187 14.77 -6.37 -15.66
C PHE A 187 14.55 -6.71 -17.13
N ASP A 188 15.06 -7.84 -17.61
CA ASP A 188 14.76 -8.30 -18.97
C ASP A 188 13.28 -8.65 -19.15
N SER A 189 12.65 -9.26 -18.14
CA SER A 189 11.21 -9.51 -18.15
C SER A 189 10.40 -8.19 -18.11
N LEU A 190 10.85 -7.20 -17.31
CA LEU A 190 10.27 -5.86 -17.26
C LEU A 190 10.37 -5.14 -18.62
N ILE A 191 11.55 -5.14 -19.25
CA ILE A 191 11.76 -4.53 -20.56
C ILE A 191 10.87 -5.20 -21.62
N LYS A 192 10.71 -6.51 -21.56
CA LYS A 192 9.80 -7.22 -22.47
C LYS A 192 8.36 -6.75 -22.26
N PHE A 193 7.91 -6.66 -21.03
CA PHE A 193 6.57 -6.17 -20.67
C PHE A 193 6.33 -4.75 -21.19
N GLU A 194 7.25 -3.82 -20.99
CA GLU A 194 7.14 -2.44 -21.46
C GLU A 194 7.13 -2.34 -22.99
N ARG A 195 7.85 -3.22 -23.70
CA ARG A 195 7.78 -3.31 -25.17
C ARG A 195 6.40 -3.80 -25.65
N GLU A 196 5.82 -4.79 -24.97
CA GLU A 196 4.47 -5.27 -25.28
C GLU A 196 3.41 -4.20 -25.03
N LYS A 197 3.56 -3.40 -23.96
CA LYS A 197 2.74 -2.19 -23.72
C LYS A 197 2.88 -1.19 -24.85
N ALA A 198 4.10 -0.92 -25.31
CA ALA A 198 4.34 0.02 -26.41
C ALA A 198 3.73 -0.47 -27.72
N ASP A 199 3.86 -1.76 -28.04
CA ASP A 199 3.22 -2.38 -29.21
C ASP A 199 1.69 -2.34 -29.15
N ALA A 200 1.12 -2.35 -27.95
CA ALA A 200 -0.32 -2.20 -27.70
C ALA A 200 -0.81 -0.74 -27.66
N GLY A 201 0.11 0.26 -27.73
CA GLY A 201 -0.23 1.69 -27.59
C GLY A 201 -0.54 2.10 -26.16
N LEU A 202 -0.05 1.35 -25.16
CA LEU A 202 -0.31 1.54 -23.73
C LEU A 202 0.92 2.03 -22.96
N PHE A 203 2.03 2.36 -23.64
CA PHE A 203 3.24 2.84 -23.00
C PHE A 203 3.04 4.22 -22.37
N MET A 204 3.81 4.52 -21.33
CA MET A 204 3.74 5.79 -20.60
C MET A 204 4.07 7.02 -21.49
N ALA A 205 3.55 8.18 -21.13
CA ALA A 205 3.87 9.45 -21.77
C ALA A 205 5.36 9.82 -21.63
N ASP A 206 5.89 10.60 -22.59
CA ASP A 206 7.31 10.99 -22.60
C ASP A 206 7.76 11.73 -21.34
N TYR A 207 6.91 12.56 -20.71
CA TYR A 207 7.27 13.23 -19.45
C TYR A 207 7.41 12.24 -18.28
N ALA A 208 6.59 11.18 -18.26
CA ALA A 208 6.68 10.10 -17.27
C ALA A 208 7.96 9.29 -17.50
N LEU A 209 8.23 8.95 -18.76
CA LEU A 209 9.47 8.30 -19.17
C LEU A 209 10.70 9.13 -18.75
N ASP A 210 10.70 10.44 -18.97
CA ASP A 210 11.82 11.32 -18.58
C ASP A 210 12.08 11.23 -17.06
N THR A 211 11.04 11.24 -16.24
CA THR A 211 11.18 11.09 -14.79
C THR A 211 11.72 9.71 -14.39
N VAL A 212 11.21 8.63 -14.98
CA VAL A 212 11.70 7.27 -14.74
C VAL A 212 13.18 7.15 -15.12
N LEU A 213 13.57 7.69 -16.27
CA LEU A 213 14.97 7.70 -16.72
C LEU A 213 15.87 8.54 -15.80
N GLU A 214 15.39 9.69 -15.31
CA GLU A 214 16.12 10.52 -14.35
C GLU A 214 16.35 9.76 -13.04
N GLN A 215 15.34 9.07 -12.51
CA GLN A 215 15.46 8.24 -11.31
C GLN A 215 16.47 7.11 -11.50
N CYS A 216 16.42 6.40 -12.63
CA CYS A 216 17.41 5.35 -12.95
C CYS A 216 18.83 5.90 -13.03
N ARG A 217 19.02 7.07 -13.69
CA ARG A 217 20.34 7.71 -13.79
C ARG A 217 20.83 8.20 -12.43
N ALA A 218 19.97 8.82 -11.61
CA ALA A 218 20.31 9.26 -10.27
C ALA A 218 20.83 8.10 -9.41
N PHE A 219 20.19 6.91 -9.50
CA PHE A 219 20.66 5.71 -8.82
C PHE A 219 22.06 5.27 -9.28
N LEU A 220 22.35 5.28 -10.58
CA LEU A 220 23.67 4.96 -11.12
C LEU A 220 24.74 6.02 -10.78
N ASP A 221 24.36 7.30 -10.84
CA ASP A 221 25.27 8.43 -10.59
C ASP A 221 25.78 8.49 -9.14
N MET A 222 25.14 7.79 -8.20
CA MET A 222 25.67 7.60 -6.85
C MET A 222 27.03 6.88 -6.85
N GLY A 223 27.33 6.08 -7.86
CA GLY A 223 28.62 5.38 -8.04
C GLY A 223 29.07 4.67 -6.77
N ASP A 224 30.31 4.92 -6.32
CA ASP A 224 30.88 4.33 -5.09
C ASP A 224 30.15 4.76 -3.81
N GLY A 225 29.34 5.81 -3.85
CA GLY A 225 28.49 6.27 -2.75
C GLY A 225 27.10 5.63 -2.71
N ASN A 226 26.83 4.65 -3.58
CA ASN A 226 25.51 4.03 -3.62
C ASN A 226 25.17 3.33 -2.29
N TYR A 227 23.94 3.58 -1.80
CA TYR A 227 23.50 3.09 -0.49
C TYR A 227 23.41 1.57 -0.38
N LEU A 228 23.37 0.80 -1.50
CA LEU A 228 23.45 -0.65 -1.45
C LEU A 228 24.80 -1.15 -0.89
N TYR A 229 25.87 -0.33 -0.97
CA TYR A 229 27.15 -0.68 -0.34
C TYR A 229 27.13 -0.40 1.16
N SER A 230 26.70 0.80 1.57
CA SER A 230 26.73 1.24 2.97
C SER A 230 25.74 0.45 3.83
N THR A 231 24.49 0.30 3.38
CA THR A 231 23.45 -0.43 4.10
C THR A 231 23.78 -1.92 4.24
N PHE A 232 24.40 -2.54 3.23
CA PHE A 232 24.90 -3.92 3.34
C PHE A 232 25.99 -4.04 4.41
N ALA A 233 26.98 -3.13 4.39
CA ALA A 233 28.08 -3.16 5.35
C ALA A 233 27.60 -3.00 6.80
N ASP A 234 26.59 -2.16 7.02
CA ASP A 234 25.97 -1.98 8.33
C ASP A 234 25.22 -3.23 8.78
N ARG A 235 24.31 -3.77 7.94
CA ARG A 235 23.48 -4.94 8.26
C ARG A 235 24.32 -6.20 8.51
N ILE A 236 25.34 -6.48 7.70
CA ILE A 236 26.20 -7.64 7.90
C ILE A 236 27.00 -7.54 9.19
N GLY A 237 27.24 -6.31 9.67
CA GLY A 237 27.86 -6.03 10.96
C GLY A 237 27.15 -6.74 12.13
N ASP A 238 25.84 -6.84 12.07
CA ASP A 238 24.98 -7.39 13.12
C ASP A 238 24.84 -8.92 13.07
N VAL A 239 25.21 -9.59 11.99
CA VAL A 239 25.15 -11.05 11.87
C VAL A 239 26.16 -11.72 12.81
N LYS A 240 25.68 -12.28 13.91
CA LYS A 240 26.50 -12.75 15.04
C LYS A 240 27.37 -13.98 14.75
N LYS A 241 26.92 -14.84 13.82
CA LYS A 241 27.60 -16.12 13.52
C LYS A 241 28.73 -16.02 12.48
N LEU A 242 28.97 -14.83 11.89
CA LEU A 242 29.99 -14.58 10.90
C LEU A 242 31.28 -14.06 11.54
N THR A 243 32.44 -14.56 11.09
CA THR A 243 33.73 -14.00 11.45
C THR A 243 34.00 -12.68 10.76
N LYS A 244 34.99 -11.91 11.24
CA LYS A 244 35.37 -10.65 10.60
C LYS A 244 35.86 -10.81 9.16
N GLU A 245 36.52 -11.93 8.87
CA GLU A 245 37.03 -12.27 7.54
C GLU A 245 35.84 -12.57 6.59
N GLU A 246 34.89 -13.40 7.02
CA GLU A 246 33.69 -13.70 6.24
C GLU A 246 32.89 -12.44 5.96
N LYS A 247 32.65 -11.55 6.95
CA LYS A 247 31.97 -10.28 6.75
C LYS A 247 32.69 -9.41 5.72
N SER A 248 34.04 -9.34 5.79
CA SER A 248 34.81 -8.57 4.81
C SER A 248 34.71 -9.16 3.39
N ASN A 249 34.65 -10.47 3.26
CA ASN A 249 34.47 -11.13 1.96
C ASN A 249 33.09 -10.84 1.39
N TYR A 250 32.03 -10.99 2.18
CA TYR A 250 30.66 -10.68 1.73
C TYR A 250 30.48 -9.19 1.35
N ILE A 251 31.15 -8.25 2.02
CA ILE A 251 31.14 -6.83 1.61
C ILE A 251 31.77 -6.67 0.21
N GLN A 252 32.84 -7.41 -0.09
CA GLN A 252 33.45 -7.41 -1.43
C GLN A 252 32.55 -8.07 -2.46
N ASP A 253 31.92 -9.20 -2.10
CA ASP A 253 30.99 -9.93 -2.97
C ASP A 253 29.77 -9.05 -3.31
N ASN A 254 29.22 -8.34 -2.32
CA ASN A 254 28.15 -7.37 -2.55
C ASN A 254 28.60 -6.26 -3.50
N ALA A 255 29.79 -5.71 -3.32
CA ALA A 255 30.29 -4.66 -4.20
C ALA A 255 30.44 -5.15 -5.64
N LEU A 256 30.90 -6.39 -5.83
CA LEU A 256 30.96 -7.02 -7.15
C LEU A 256 29.57 -7.29 -7.72
N ALA A 257 28.62 -7.81 -6.92
CA ALA A 257 27.26 -8.09 -7.38
C ALA A 257 26.54 -6.81 -7.84
N VAL A 258 26.66 -5.72 -7.09
CA VAL A 258 26.08 -4.42 -7.48
C VAL A 258 26.70 -3.90 -8.78
N SER A 259 28.06 -3.94 -8.91
CA SER A 259 28.74 -3.44 -10.10
C SER A 259 28.55 -4.29 -11.34
N ASP A 260 28.48 -5.62 -11.19
CA ASP A 260 28.50 -6.55 -12.31
C ASP A 260 27.09 -6.98 -12.78
N TYR A 261 26.07 -6.84 -11.91
CA TYR A 261 24.70 -7.26 -12.23
C TYR A 261 23.68 -6.11 -12.10
N VAL A 262 23.67 -5.38 -10.98
CA VAL A 262 22.64 -4.34 -10.75
C VAL A 262 22.84 -3.14 -11.67
N PHE A 263 24.03 -2.55 -11.68
CA PHE A 263 24.28 -1.37 -12.53
C PHE A 263 24.09 -1.66 -14.03
N PRO A 264 24.61 -2.77 -14.60
CA PRO A 264 24.35 -3.13 -15.98
C PRO A 264 22.86 -3.35 -16.31
N ALA A 265 22.06 -3.87 -15.35
CA ALA A 265 20.62 -4.03 -15.51
C ALA A 265 19.93 -2.65 -15.66
N TYR A 266 20.29 -1.67 -14.82
CA TYR A 266 19.79 -0.30 -14.94
C TYR A 266 20.24 0.39 -16.24
N GLU A 267 21.51 0.22 -16.65
CA GLU A 267 22.00 0.75 -17.95
C GLU A 267 21.20 0.18 -19.13
N LYS A 268 20.91 -1.13 -19.08
CA LYS A 268 20.08 -1.80 -20.08
C LYS A 268 18.63 -1.32 -20.05
N LEU A 269 18.04 -1.14 -18.86
CA LEU A 269 16.70 -0.59 -18.69
C LEU A 269 16.62 0.80 -19.30
N ILE A 270 17.53 1.72 -18.96
CA ILE A 270 17.60 3.08 -19.52
C ILE A 270 17.63 3.04 -21.05
N SER A 271 18.57 2.27 -21.63
CA SER A 271 18.72 2.20 -23.09
C SER A 271 17.48 1.64 -23.78
N SER A 272 16.85 0.62 -23.17
CA SER A 272 15.65 -0.01 -23.74
C SER A 272 14.43 0.89 -23.68
N LEU A 273 14.27 1.63 -22.57
CA LEU A 273 13.17 2.59 -22.42
C LEU A 273 13.34 3.82 -23.36
N GLU A 274 14.59 4.27 -23.57
CA GLU A 274 14.87 5.34 -24.55
C GLU A 274 14.47 4.95 -25.99
N GLU A 275 14.59 3.66 -26.34
CA GLU A 275 14.13 3.15 -27.65
C GLU A 275 12.60 3.24 -27.82
N LEU A 276 11.84 3.24 -26.70
CA LEU A 276 10.38 3.32 -26.71
C LEU A 276 9.86 4.76 -26.68
N ARG A 277 10.73 5.75 -26.60
CA ARG A 277 10.34 7.17 -26.59
C ARG A 277 9.48 7.52 -27.81
N GLY A 278 8.38 8.24 -27.55
CA GLY A 278 7.42 8.65 -28.56
C GLY A 278 6.42 7.56 -28.97
N SER A 279 6.44 6.37 -28.31
CA SER A 279 5.42 5.35 -28.50
C SER A 279 4.26 5.50 -27.51
N GLY A 280 4.42 6.32 -26.47
CA GLY A 280 3.39 6.55 -25.45
C GLY A 280 2.29 7.49 -25.94
N GLU A 281 1.05 7.10 -25.78
CA GLU A 281 -0.14 7.92 -26.05
C GLU A 281 -0.86 8.37 -24.79
N ASN A 282 -0.37 7.95 -23.61
CA ASN A 282 -1.02 8.20 -22.32
C ASN A 282 -0.63 9.58 -21.72
N GLU A 283 -0.82 10.65 -22.48
CA GLU A 283 -0.69 12.04 -21.96
C GLU A 283 -1.97 12.54 -21.29
N LYS A 284 -3.01 11.73 -21.26
CA LYS A 284 -4.35 12.04 -20.76
C LYS A 284 -4.85 10.91 -19.87
N GLY A 285 -5.98 11.12 -19.19
CA GLY A 285 -6.61 10.08 -18.37
C GLY A 285 -6.94 8.81 -19.14
N LEU A 286 -7.07 7.72 -18.40
CA LEU A 286 -7.31 6.36 -18.91
C LEU A 286 -8.48 6.27 -19.89
N VAL A 287 -9.55 7.06 -19.71
CA VAL A 287 -10.71 7.11 -20.62
C VAL A 287 -10.34 7.39 -22.08
N ASN A 288 -9.15 7.92 -22.34
CA ASN A 288 -8.66 8.17 -23.70
C ASN A 288 -7.96 6.96 -24.34
N LEU A 289 -7.74 5.89 -23.58
CA LEU A 289 -7.23 4.61 -24.07
C LEU A 289 -8.38 3.69 -24.51
N PRO A 290 -8.14 2.68 -25.35
CA PRO A 290 -9.14 1.65 -25.65
C PRO A 290 -9.63 1.01 -24.33
N ASP A 291 -10.94 0.86 -24.15
CA ASP A 291 -11.56 0.29 -22.94
C ASP A 291 -11.06 0.91 -21.60
N GLY A 292 -10.48 2.12 -21.66
CA GLY A 292 -9.80 2.75 -20.55
C GLY A 292 -10.75 3.18 -19.41
N ALA A 293 -12.02 3.49 -19.70
CA ALA A 293 -13.03 3.74 -18.67
C ALA A 293 -13.36 2.46 -17.90
N ASP A 294 -13.56 1.34 -18.60
CA ASP A 294 -13.82 0.04 -17.98
C ASP A 294 -12.63 -0.41 -17.12
N TYR A 295 -11.40 -0.19 -17.60
CA TYR A 295 -10.19 -0.45 -16.82
C TYR A 295 -10.13 0.44 -15.57
N TYR A 296 -10.47 1.73 -15.69
CA TYR A 296 -10.44 2.64 -14.54
C TYR A 296 -11.43 2.22 -13.44
N GLU A 297 -12.64 1.75 -13.79
CA GLU A 297 -13.59 1.19 -12.82
C GLU A 297 -12.96 0.01 -12.04
N LEU A 298 -12.20 -0.86 -12.72
CA LEU A 298 -11.47 -1.96 -12.06
C LEU A 298 -10.35 -1.45 -11.14
N VAL A 299 -9.59 -0.46 -11.59
CA VAL A 299 -8.54 0.20 -10.78
C VAL A 299 -9.14 0.79 -9.52
N VAL A 300 -10.23 1.54 -9.64
CA VAL A 300 -10.91 2.19 -8.50
C VAL A 300 -11.43 1.14 -7.53
N ARG A 301 -12.11 0.10 -8.03
CA ARG A 301 -12.62 -0.98 -7.18
C ARG A 301 -11.50 -1.71 -6.43
N ARG A 302 -10.39 -2.02 -7.10
CA ARG A 302 -9.22 -2.66 -6.50
C ARG A 302 -8.54 -1.76 -5.48
N SER A 303 -8.35 -0.49 -5.82
CA SER A 303 -7.66 0.48 -4.95
C SER A 303 -8.45 0.83 -3.71
N THR A 304 -9.77 1.02 -3.85
CA THR A 304 -10.62 1.45 -2.74
C THR A 304 -11.24 0.31 -1.94
N GLY A 305 -11.42 -0.87 -2.55
CA GLY A 305 -12.19 -1.96 -1.96
C GLY A 305 -13.68 -1.65 -1.80
N SER A 306 -14.17 -0.54 -2.37
CA SER A 306 -15.59 -0.16 -2.39
C SER A 306 -16.29 -0.77 -3.58
N ASP A 307 -17.55 -1.17 -3.44
CA ASP A 307 -18.40 -1.69 -4.52
C ASP A 307 -19.20 -0.60 -5.25
N ARG A 308 -19.06 0.67 -4.82
CA ARG A 308 -19.69 1.83 -5.45
C ARG A 308 -19.17 2.05 -6.87
N SER A 309 -20.03 2.54 -7.75
CA SER A 309 -19.59 3.05 -9.05
C SER A 309 -18.76 4.34 -8.91
N VAL A 310 -18.03 4.72 -9.95
CA VAL A 310 -17.25 5.98 -9.96
C VAL A 310 -18.16 7.19 -9.70
N GLU A 311 -19.35 7.23 -10.33
CA GLU A 311 -20.33 8.31 -10.13
C GLU A 311 -20.85 8.36 -8.68
N GLU A 312 -21.09 7.19 -8.06
CA GLU A 312 -21.50 7.13 -6.65
C GLU A 312 -20.39 7.60 -5.72
N MET A 313 -19.12 7.30 -6.03
CA MET A 313 -17.96 7.81 -5.29
C MET A 313 -17.78 9.32 -5.46
N GLU A 314 -18.00 9.86 -6.66
CA GLU A 314 -18.01 11.31 -6.89
C GLU A 314 -19.09 12.00 -6.06
N ASP A 315 -20.31 11.50 -6.08
CA ASP A 315 -21.41 12.04 -5.32
C ASP A 315 -21.15 11.97 -3.80
N LEU A 316 -20.57 10.85 -3.33
CA LEU A 316 -20.17 10.66 -1.95
C LEU A 316 -19.10 11.68 -1.55
N THR A 317 -18.08 11.86 -2.38
CA THR A 317 -17.00 12.83 -2.18
C THR A 317 -17.53 14.26 -2.13
N ARG A 318 -18.40 14.64 -3.07
CA ARG A 318 -19.00 15.99 -3.10
C ARG A 318 -19.89 16.27 -1.88
N ARG A 319 -20.64 15.28 -1.41
CA ARG A 319 -21.41 15.38 -0.16
C ARG A 319 -20.49 15.60 1.03
N GLN A 320 -19.45 14.79 1.19
CA GLN A 320 -18.51 14.92 2.31
C GLN A 320 -17.79 16.28 2.31
N ILE A 321 -17.35 16.77 1.14
CA ILE A 321 -16.76 18.11 1.02
C ILE A 321 -17.77 19.19 1.45
N THR A 322 -19.04 19.04 1.08
CA THR A 322 -20.09 19.99 1.49
C THR A 322 -20.29 19.98 3.01
N ASP A 323 -20.39 18.81 3.61
CA ASP A 323 -20.53 18.64 5.06
C ASP A 323 -19.32 19.24 5.81
N ASP A 324 -18.12 19.06 5.26
CA ASP A 324 -16.89 19.62 5.83
C ASP A 324 -16.86 21.14 5.73
N LEU A 325 -17.28 21.73 4.61
CA LEU A 325 -17.41 23.19 4.45
C LEU A 325 -18.46 23.76 5.42
N GLU A 326 -19.62 23.12 5.55
CA GLU A 326 -20.66 23.52 6.49
C GLU A 326 -20.16 23.46 7.94
N ALA A 327 -19.38 22.44 8.29
CA ALA A 327 -18.76 22.34 9.61
C ALA A 327 -17.74 23.46 9.88
N MET A 328 -16.95 23.85 8.87
CA MET A 328 -16.04 25.00 8.97
C MET A 328 -16.79 26.33 9.13
N GLU A 329 -17.90 26.54 8.40
CA GLU A 329 -18.73 27.74 8.51
C GLU A 329 -19.37 27.90 9.90
N GLN A 330 -19.60 26.82 10.63
CA GLN A 330 -20.12 26.85 11.99
C GLN A 330 -19.10 27.30 13.03
N VAL A 331 -17.81 27.30 12.70
CA VAL A 331 -16.74 27.78 13.58
C VAL A 331 -16.74 29.31 13.59
N LEU A 332 -16.96 29.90 14.75
CA LEU A 332 -17.03 31.35 14.93
C LEU A 332 -15.82 31.91 15.67
N GLY A 333 -15.34 33.08 15.24
CA GLY A 333 -14.34 33.86 15.98
C GLY A 333 -12.89 33.49 15.75
N ILE A 334 -12.63 32.59 14.79
CA ILE A 334 -11.27 32.21 14.36
C ILE A 334 -11.30 31.87 12.86
N THR A 335 -10.21 32.19 12.16
CA THR A 335 -10.01 31.83 10.75
C THR A 335 -9.12 30.59 10.59
N THR A 336 -9.10 30.01 9.39
CA THR A 336 -8.21 28.90 9.07
C THR A 336 -6.72 29.33 9.15
N GLU A 337 -6.42 30.59 8.77
CA GLU A 337 -5.07 31.14 8.89
C GLU A 337 -4.62 31.25 10.36
N GLU A 338 -5.49 31.70 11.26
CA GLU A 338 -5.20 31.77 12.70
C GLU A 338 -5.05 30.36 13.31
N ALA A 339 -5.83 29.39 12.85
CA ALA A 339 -5.66 27.98 13.25
C ALA A 339 -4.30 27.42 12.78
N GLN A 340 -3.88 27.77 11.56
CA GLN A 340 -2.59 27.39 11.00
C GLN A 340 -1.42 28.02 11.76
N GLU A 341 -1.53 29.31 12.13
CA GLU A 341 -0.52 29.98 12.96
C GLU A 341 -0.40 29.32 14.35
N ALA A 342 -1.51 28.90 14.93
CA ALA A 342 -1.51 28.16 16.18
C ALA A 342 -0.82 26.79 16.06
N ALA A 343 -1.07 26.07 14.96
CA ALA A 343 -0.43 24.80 14.67
C ALA A 343 1.10 24.92 14.52
N THR A 344 1.57 25.95 13.81
CA THR A 344 3.01 26.24 13.68
C THR A 344 3.67 26.67 14.98
N SER A 345 2.90 27.05 15.97
CA SER A 345 3.36 27.45 17.32
C SER A 345 3.34 26.29 18.34
N MET A 346 2.96 25.07 17.91
CA MET A 346 3.02 23.90 18.77
C MET A 346 4.46 23.62 19.21
N THR A 347 4.61 23.09 20.41
CA THR A 347 5.95 22.76 20.93
C THR A 347 6.38 21.42 20.36
N GLN A 348 7.58 21.37 19.83
CA GLN A 348 8.16 20.16 19.26
C GLN A 348 8.41 19.10 20.33
N ASP A 349 7.65 18.02 20.27
CA ASP A 349 7.90 16.80 21.02
C ASP A 349 8.83 15.88 20.19
N SER A 350 9.56 15.01 20.85
CA SER A 350 10.22 13.91 20.13
C SER A 350 9.17 12.93 19.59
N ALA A 351 9.48 12.28 18.49
CA ALA A 351 8.59 11.29 17.88
C ALA A 351 8.11 10.23 18.90
N GLY A 352 9.01 9.72 19.75
CA GLY A 352 8.64 8.77 20.80
C GLY A 352 7.67 9.34 21.83
N LEU A 353 7.81 10.63 22.20
CA LEU A 353 6.87 11.28 23.10
C LEU A 353 5.50 11.51 22.42
N THR A 354 5.49 11.88 21.16
CA THR A 354 4.25 12.04 20.37
C THR A 354 3.50 10.71 20.27
N LEU A 355 4.19 9.62 19.92
CA LEU A 355 3.60 8.27 19.88
C LEU A 355 3.01 7.85 21.23
N SER A 356 3.72 8.12 22.33
CA SER A 356 3.19 7.84 23.68
C SER A 356 1.93 8.65 24.01
N LYS A 357 1.88 9.92 23.62
CA LYS A 357 0.68 10.77 23.79
C LYS A 357 -0.49 10.28 22.96
N LEU A 358 -0.24 9.86 21.72
CA LEU A 358 -1.26 9.27 20.85
C LEU A 358 -1.81 7.98 21.46
N GLN A 359 -0.94 7.07 21.89
CA GLN A 359 -1.33 5.82 22.54
C GLN A 359 -2.17 6.04 23.81
N ASP A 360 -1.84 7.06 24.59
CA ASP A 360 -2.65 7.43 25.76
C ASP A 360 -3.99 8.06 25.37
N GLY A 361 -4.00 8.88 24.32
CA GLY A 361 -5.18 9.64 23.88
C GLY A 361 -6.29 8.77 23.27
N ILE A 362 -5.95 7.59 22.73
CA ILE A 362 -6.93 6.72 22.05
C ILE A 362 -7.67 5.74 22.96
N LYS A 363 -7.26 5.55 24.22
CA LYS A 363 -7.74 4.48 25.13
C LYS A 363 -9.25 4.44 25.33
N GLU A 364 -9.91 5.61 25.32
CA GLU A 364 -11.35 5.70 25.54
C GLU A 364 -12.16 5.35 24.27
N ALA A 365 -11.58 5.58 23.10
CA ALA A 365 -12.28 5.46 21.81
C ALA A 365 -11.91 4.22 21.02
N PHE A 366 -10.81 3.54 21.36
CA PHE A 366 -10.30 2.38 20.62
C PHE A 366 -10.15 1.17 21.56
N PRO A 367 -10.28 -0.07 21.04
CA PRO A 367 -10.01 -1.27 21.83
C PRO A 367 -8.53 -1.34 22.24
N GLU A 368 -8.25 -2.09 23.29
CA GLU A 368 -6.90 -2.29 23.77
C GLU A 368 -6.14 -3.22 22.82
N ALA A 369 -5.07 -2.72 22.23
CA ALA A 369 -4.15 -3.54 21.45
C ALA A 369 -3.07 -4.15 22.37
N PRO A 370 -2.49 -5.31 22.01
CA PRO A 370 -1.35 -5.85 22.72
C PRO A 370 -0.17 -4.87 22.80
N ASP A 371 0.54 -4.91 23.93
CA ASP A 371 1.81 -4.19 24.04
C ASP A 371 2.80 -4.76 23.02
N THR A 372 3.41 -3.89 22.24
CA THR A 372 4.44 -4.26 21.28
C THR A 372 5.65 -3.35 21.37
N ALA A 373 6.83 -3.90 21.05
CA ALA A 373 8.03 -3.09 20.93
C ALA A 373 7.95 -2.24 19.65
N LEU A 374 8.33 -0.98 19.77
CA LEU A 374 8.39 -0.04 18.66
C LEU A 374 9.73 0.69 18.66
N GLU A 375 10.42 0.62 17.54
CA GLU A 375 11.61 1.41 17.27
C GLU A 375 11.28 2.56 16.31
N VAL A 376 11.79 3.75 16.61
CA VAL A 376 11.72 4.89 15.70
C VAL A 376 13.10 5.11 15.09
N LYS A 377 13.16 5.02 13.77
CA LYS A 377 14.37 5.26 12.97
C LYS A 377 14.20 6.49 12.09
N TYR A 378 15.32 6.99 11.60
CA TYR A 378 15.32 8.09 10.64
C TYR A 378 15.84 7.57 9.30
N VAL A 379 15.19 8.03 8.23
CA VAL A 379 15.63 7.75 6.87
C VAL A 379 17.07 8.26 6.71
N PRO A 380 17.99 7.47 6.11
CA PRO A 380 19.32 7.94 5.73
C PRO A 380 19.24 9.18 4.80
N GLU A 381 20.17 10.12 4.97
CA GLU A 381 20.15 11.41 4.24
C GLU A 381 20.15 11.21 2.73
N GLU A 382 20.83 10.17 2.24
CA GLU A 382 20.94 9.82 0.83
C GLU A 382 19.61 9.32 0.21
N MET A 383 18.67 8.90 1.06
CA MET A 383 17.36 8.38 0.65
C MET A 383 16.21 9.36 0.91
N GLU A 384 16.47 10.49 1.61
CA GLU A 384 15.41 11.42 2.04
C GLU A 384 14.62 12.02 0.88
N GLU A 385 15.25 12.24 -0.28
CA GLU A 385 14.59 12.79 -1.47
C GLU A 385 13.56 11.83 -2.08
N HIS A 386 13.75 10.52 -1.87
CA HIS A 386 13.01 9.48 -2.56
C HIS A 386 11.99 8.75 -1.67
N LEU A 387 11.93 9.06 -0.37
CA LEU A 387 11.04 8.39 0.58
C LEU A 387 10.00 9.34 1.18
N SER A 388 8.88 8.76 1.58
CA SER A 388 7.76 9.45 2.24
C SER A 388 8.19 10.16 3.54
N PRO A 389 7.38 11.11 4.03
CA PRO A 389 7.62 11.81 5.30
C PRO A 389 7.81 10.89 6.51
N ALA A 390 7.05 9.80 6.56
CA ALA A 390 7.28 8.67 7.44
C ALA A 390 6.65 7.41 6.84
N PHE A 391 7.02 6.24 7.37
CA PHE A 391 6.38 4.98 7.04
C PHE A 391 6.57 3.95 8.15
N TYR A 392 5.53 3.16 8.38
CA TYR A 392 5.59 2.01 9.25
C TYR A 392 6.06 0.78 8.47
N MET A 393 7.14 0.15 8.94
CA MET A 393 7.63 -1.11 8.39
C MET A 393 6.90 -2.27 9.08
N ILE A 394 5.98 -2.91 8.37
CA ILE A 394 5.22 -4.06 8.86
C ILE A 394 6.21 -5.22 9.11
N PRO A 395 6.24 -5.83 10.29
CA PRO A 395 7.10 -6.98 10.57
C PRO A 395 6.63 -8.25 9.85
N ALA A 396 7.47 -9.29 9.81
CA ALA A 396 7.05 -10.61 9.39
C ALA A 396 5.94 -11.14 10.33
N ILE A 397 4.99 -11.92 9.79
CA ILE A 397 3.81 -12.37 10.57
C ILE A 397 4.18 -13.30 11.74
N ASP A 398 5.32 -13.97 11.65
CA ASP A 398 5.93 -14.80 12.69
C ASP A 398 6.93 -14.02 13.58
N ASN A 399 7.01 -12.69 13.43
CA ASN A 399 7.94 -11.84 14.18
C ASN A 399 7.31 -10.48 14.55
N THR A 400 6.09 -10.47 15.01
CA THR A 400 5.25 -9.29 15.30
C THR A 400 5.81 -8.34 16.36
N GLY A 401 6.90 -8.70 17.03
CA GLY A 401 7.59 -7.85 18.03
C GLY A 401 8.59 -6.85 17.45
N GLU A 402 8.89 -6.86 16.15
CA GLU A 402 9.89 -5.98 15.52
C GLU A 402 9.23 -4.86 14.70
N ASN A 403 8.52 -3.95 15.37
CA ASN A 403 7.86 -2.82 14.70
C ASN A 403 8.80 -1.63 14.58
N VAL A 404 8.86 -1.03 13.38
CA VAL A 404 9.71 0.13 13.11
C VAL A 404 8.91 1.20 12.38
N ILE A 405 8.99 2.45 12.87
CA ILE A 405 8.53 3.63 12.13
C ILE A 405 9.76 4.41 11.69
N TYR A 406 9.88 4.62 10.38
CA TYR A 406 10.89 5.50 9.80
C TYR A 406 10.34 6.91 9.65
N ILE A 407 11.16 7.91 9.99
CA ILE A 407 10.84 9.33 9.83
C ILE A 407 11.84 9.97 8.88
N ASN A 408 11.34 10.64 7.87
CA ASN A 408 12.11 11.40 6.91
C ASN A 408 12.18 12.87 7.36
N ARG A 409 13.34 13.30 7.83
CA ARG A 409 13.53 14.65 8.38
C ARG A 409 13.37 15.75 7.35
N ALA A 410 13.71 15.48 6.09
CA ALA A 410 13.59 16.47 5.01
C ALA A 410 12.13 16.88 4.75
N HIS A 411 11.17 16.06 5.15
CA HIS A 411 9.74 16.28 4.88
C HIS A 411 8.92 16.62 6.12
N MET A 412 9.52 16.57 7.33
CA MET A 412 8.86 16.95 8.59
C MET A 412 9.11 18.42 8.90
N ASN A 413 8.26 19.29 8.34
CA ASN A 413 8.49 20.74 8.36
C ASN A 413 7.82 21.46 9.55
N ASP A 414 6.86 20.82 10.25
CA ASP A 414 6.17 21.38 11.41
C ASP A 414 5.62 20.28 12.32
N ASP A 415 5.29 20.68 13.56
CA ASP A 415 4.91 19.74 14.62
C ASP A 415 3.53 19.13 14.44
N LEU A 416 2.59 19.82 13.79
CA LEU A 416 1.29 19.27 13.48
C LEU A 416 1.42 18.17 12.43
N THR A 417 2.19 18.39 11.37
CA THR A 417 2.47 17.38 10.35
C THR A 417 3.11 16.14 10.98
N LEU A 418 4.11 16.31 11.86
CA LEU A 418 4.70 15.19 12.58
C LEU A 418 3.66 14.45 13.42
N PHE A 419 2.77 15.17 14.13
CA PHE A 419 1.76 14.58 15.00
C PHE A 419 0.75 13.75 14.20
N THR A 420 0.19 14.31 13.13
CA THR A 420 -0.82 13.64 12.30
C THR A 420 -0.22 12.47 11.51
N THR A 421 1.02 12.63 11.00
CA THR A 421 1.72 11.54 10.32
C THR A 421 2.04 10.39 11.28
N LEU A 422 2.46 10.67 12.51
CA LEU A 422 2.67 9.62 13.52
C LEU A 422 1.35 8.99 14.01
N ALA A 423 0.24 9.68 13.90
CA ALA A 423 -1.08 9.06 14.11
C ALA A 423 -1.43 8.11 12.96
N HIS A 424 -1.12 8.47 11.72
CA HIS A 424 -1.30 7.65 10.53
C HIS A 424 -0.41 6.39 10.56
N GLU A 425 0.89 6.53 10.81
CA GLU A 425 1.84 5.41 10.80
C GLU A 425 1.82 4.59 12.10
N GLY A 426 1.48 5.22 13.23
CA GLY A 426 1.56 4.63 14.56
C GLY A 426 0.20 4.38 15.21
N TYR A 427 -0.19 5.28 16.14
CA TYR A 427 -1.40 5.14 16.95
C TYR A 427 -2.42 6.25 16.65
N PRO A 428 -3.66 5.89 16.24
CA PRO A 428 -4.24 4.56 16.03
C PRO A 428 -4.21 4.05 14.58
N GLY A 429 -3.23 4.47 13.76
CA GLY A 429 -3.13 4.13 12.33
C GLY A 429 -2.57 2.73 12.08
N HIS A 430 -1.61 2.64 11.14
CA HIS A 430 -1.11 1.37 10.59
C HIS A 430 -0.54 0.40 11.62
N LEU A 431 0.36 0.86 12.49
CA LEU A 431 0.95 0.00 13.53
C LEU A 431 -0.13 -0.56 14.45
N TYR A 432 -1.03 0.29 14.93
CA TYR A 432 -2.12 -0.13 15.79
C TYR A 432 -3.04 -1.13 15.09
N GLN A 433 -3.45 -0.84 13.85
CA GLN A 433 -4.28 -1.72 13.03
C GLN A 433 -3.64 -3.10 12.86
N THR A 434 -2.35 -3.13 12.48
CA THR A 434 -1.60 -4.37 12.25
C THR A 434 -1.50 -5.19 13.54
N VAL A 435 -1.02 -4.59 14.63
CA VAL A 435 -0.84 -5.29 15.92
C VAL A 435 -2.18 -5.79 16.48
N TYR A 436 -3.24 -4.99 16.36
CA TYR A 436 -4.56 -5.42 16.79
C TYR A 436 -5.08 -6.61 15.97
N TYR A 437 -5.01 -6.52 14.64
CA TYR A 437 -5.49 -7.58 13.76
C TYR A 437 -4.70 -8.88 13.92
N GLU A 438 -3.39 -8.82 13.98
CA GLU A 438 -2.51 -9.96 14.26
C GLU A 438 -2.88 -10.67 15.57
N SER A 439 -3.33 -9.91 16.58
CA SER A 439 -3.75 -10.48 17.88
C SER A 439 -5.04 -11.29 17.80
N THR A 440 -5.78 -11.23 16.70
CA THR A 440 -6.98 -12.04 16.46
C THR A 440 -6.67 -13.41 15.86
N ASP A 441 -5.39 -13.74 15.64
CA ASP A 441 -4.91 -14.99 15.03
C ASP A 441 -5.54 -15.24 13.65
N PRO A 442 -5.39 -14.31 12.69
CA PRO A 442 -6.00 -14.45 11.37
C PRO A 442 -5.35 -15.57 10.55
N ASP A 443 -6.10 -16.13 9.60
CA ASP A 443 -5.56 -17.07 8.62
C ASP A 443 -4.35 -16.44 7.89
N PRO A 444 -3.18 -17.11 7.84
CA PRO A 444 -1.97 -16.58 7.20
C PRO A 444 -2.17 -16.11 5.75
N VAL A 445 -3.07 -16.75 4.98
CA VAL A 445 -3.36 -16.34 3.60
C VAL A 445 -3.82 -14.88 3.50
N ARG A 446 -4.43 -14.34 4.56
CA ARG A 446 -4.90 -12.95 4.58
C ARG A 446 -3.77 -11.93 4.63
N SER A 447 -2.58 -12.32 5.10
CA SER A 447 -1.41 -11.44 5.17
C SER A 447 -0.79 -11.14 3.80
N VAL A 448 -1.07 -11.95 2.79
CA VAL A 448 -0.57 -11.76 1.42
C VAL A 448 -1.58 -11.06 0.50
N MET A 449 -2.74 -10.67 1.03
CA MET A 449 -3.77 -9.95 0.30
C MET A 449 -3.72 -8.46 0.60
N ASP A 450 -3.81 -7.62 -0.45
CA ASP A 450 -3.81 -6.17 -0.30
C ASP A 450 -5.20 -5.58 -0.49
N PHE A 451 -5.63 -4.77 0.48
CA PHE A 451 -6.86 -4.00 0.47
C PHE A 451 -6.54 -2.54 0.81
N GLY A 452 -5.93 -1.84 -0.16
CA GLY A 452 -5.42 -0.49 0.01
C GLY A 452 -6.43 0.47 0.62
N GLY A 453 -7.69 0.45 0.16
CA GLY A 453 -8.75 1.31 0.70
C GLY A 453 -9.07 1.05 2.17
N TYR A 454 -9.07 -0.21 2.61
CA TYR A 454 -9.23 -0.51 4.04
C TYR A 454 -8.02 -0.04 4.85
N VAL A 455 -6.81 -0.38 4.42
CA VAL A 455 -5.59 -0.11 5.20
C VAL A 455 -5.28 1.39 5.23
N GLU A 456 -5.34 2.08 4.08
CA GLU A 456 -5.08 3.50 3.96
C GLU A 456 -6.24 4.35 4.44
N GLY A 457 -7.46 3.89 4.15
CA GLY A 457 -8.67 4.53 4.65
C GLY A 457 -8.72 4.54 6.17
N TRP A 458 -8.35 3.42 6.83
CA TRP A 458 -8.22 3.39 8.29
C TRP A 458 -7.17 4.36 8.81
N ALA A 459 -5.96 4.35 8.23
CA ALA A 459 -4.90 5.24 8.66
C ALA A 459 -5.25 6.71 8.43
N THR A 460 -5.94 7.04 7.32
CA THR A 460 -6.48 8.38 7.06
C THR A 460 -7.58 8.76 8.06
N TYR A 461 -8.48 7.82 8.39
CA TYR A 461 -9.49 8.01 9.42
C TYR A 461 -8.86 8.29 10.79
N ALA A 462 -7.81 7.57 11.14
CA ALA A 462 -7.03 7.77 12.35
C ALA A 462 -6.32 9.13 12.36
N GLU A 463 -5.67 9.49 11.25
CA GLU A 463 -5.02 10.78 11.04
C GLU A 463 -6.02 11.93 11.22
N MET A 464 -7.16 11.88 10.55
CA MET A 464 -8.22 12.89 10.68
C MET A 464 -8.77 12.99 12.10
N GLY A 465 -8.85 11.88 12.82
CA GLY A 465 -9.24 11.84 14.23
C GLY A 465 -8.19 12.47 15.16
N SER A 466 -6.91 12.40 14.79
CA SER A 466 -5.80 12.83 15.63
C SER A 466 -5.74 14.35 15.86
N TYR A 467 -6.30 15.16 14.97
CA TYR A 467 -6.41 16.61 15.16
C TYR A 467 -7.06 16.97 16.51
N TYR A 468 -8.02 16.17 16.96
CA TYR A 468 -8.74 16.36 18.22
C TYR A 468 -7.95 15.87 19.46
N LEU A 469 -6.80 15.24 19.26
CA LEU A 469 -5.87 14.82 20.32
C LEU A 469 -4.71 15.82 20.50
N THR A 470 -4.60 16.82 19.62
CA THR A 470 -3.60 17.88 19.71
C THR A 470 -3.90 18.86 20.84
N PRO A 471 -2.93 19.70 21.27
CA PRO A 471 -3.18 20.79 22.22
C PRO A 471 -3.98 21.96 21.65
N LEU A 472 -4.40 21.92 20.38
CA LEU A 472 -5.22 22.95 19.74
C LEU A 472 -6.60 23.05 20.36
N SER A 473 -7.25 24.21 20.26
CA SER A 473 -8.66 24.32 20.62
C SER A 473 -9.52 23.45 19.67
N ARG A 474 -10.74 23.12 20.12
CA ARG A 474 -11.65 22.32 19.29
C ARG A 474 -11.95 23.02 17.96
N GLU A 475 -12.14 24.33 17.98
CA GLU A 475 -12.39 25.15 16.80
C GLU A 475 -11.21 25.11 15.82
N GLN A 476 -9.97 25.23 16.32
CA GLN A 476 -8.75 25.10 15.51
C GLN A 476 -8.63 23.70 14.91
N ALA A 477 -8.84 22.66 15.70
CA ALA A 477 -8.79 21.27 15.25
C ALA A 477 -9.83 20.99 14.15
N VAL A 478 -11.07 21.49 14.30
CA VAL A 478 -12.14 21.36 13.27
C VAL A 478 -11.70 22.03 11.97
N LEU A 479 -11.23 23.29 12.00
CA LEU A 479 -10.85 24.00 10.79
C LEU A 479 -9.71 23.29 10.04
N LEU A 480 -8.70 22.81 10.75
CA LEU A 480 -7.55 22.16 10.13
C LEU A 480 -7.88 20.76 9.61
N GLN A 481 -8.60 19.96 10.39
CA GLN A 481 -9.03 18.63 9.99
C GLN A 481 -9.96 18.70 8.75
N LYS A 482 -10.96 19.58 8.77
CA LYS A 482 -11.88 19.74 7.65
C LYS A 482 -11.17 20.24 6.39
N ASN A 483 -10.23 21.19 6.54
CA ASN A 483 -9.41 21.64 5.44
C ASN A 483 -8.57 20.51 4.82
N SER A 484 -7.97 19.64 5.65
CA SER A 484 -7.21 18.48 5.17
C SER A 484 -8.10 17.47 4.44
N SER A 485 -9.28 17.17 5.00
CA SER A 485 -10.28 16.31 4.37
C SER A 485 -10.74 16.85 3.01
N ILE A 486 -11.05 18.14 2.92
CA ILE A 486 -11.45 18.78 1.66
C ILE A 486 -10.35 18.68 0.62
N ILE A 487 -9.10 18.99 0.98
CA ILE A 487 -7.98 18.92 0.04
C ILE A 487 -7.83 17.50 -0.53
N LEU A 488 -7.91 16.49 0.32
CA LEU A 488 -7.81 15.09 -0.10
C LEU A 488 -8.99 14.70 -1.01
N GLY A 489 -10.20 15.16 -0.67
CA GLY A 489 -11.39 14.97 -1.51
C GLY A 489 -11.29 15.64 -2.89
N LEU A 490 -10.63 16.82 -2.96
CA LEU A 490 -10.39 17.47 -4.26
C LEU A 490 -9.42 16.66 -5.14
N TYR A 491 -8.42 16.00 -4.55
CA TYR A 491 -7.55 15.07 -5.30
C TYR A 491 -8.33 13.85 -5.80
N ALA A 492 -9.20 13.27 -4.97
CA ALA A 492 -10.06 12.16 -5.37
C ALA A 492 -11.00 12.54 -6.52
N LEU A 493 -11.64 13.72 -6.46
CA LEU A 493 -12.46 14.23 -7.57
C LEU A 493 -11.66 14.50 -8.85
N ALA A 494 -10.43 14.99 -8.71
CA ALA A 494 -9.58 15.24 -9.87
C ALA A 494 -9.13 13.92 -10.53
N ASP A 495 -8.86 12.88 -9.75
CA ASP A 495 -8.49 11.54 -10.24
C ASP A 495 -9.66 10.97 -11.08
N MET A 496 -10.88 10.94 -10.53
CA MET A 496 -12.08 10.51 -11.26
C MET A 496 -12.36 11.38 -12.48
N GLY A 497 -12.28 12.70 -12.35
CA GLY A 497 -12.47 13.64 -13.46
C GLY A 497 -11.48 13.43 -14.60
N ILE A 498 -10.22 13.18 -14.31
CA ILE A 498 -9.17 12.97 -15.31
C ILE A 498 -9.30 11.60 -15.99
N HIS A 499 -9.44 10.55 -15.20
CA HIS A 499 -9.39 9.18 -15.70
C HIS A 499 -10.73 8.65 -16.23
N TYR A 500 -11.85 9.15 -15.71
CA TYR A 500 -13.19 8.70 -16.09
C TYR A 500 -13.96 9.71 -16.96
N GLU A 501 -13.97 11.00 -16.55
CA GLU A 501 -14.66 12.06 -17.30
C GLU A 501 -13.81 12.69 -18.43
N GLY A 502 -12.49 12.46 -18.42
CA GLY A 502 -11.56 12.94 -19.45
C GLY A 502 -11.17 14.41 -19.30
N TRP A 503 -11.06 14.92 -18.08
CA TRP A 503 -10.61 16.30 -17.83
C TRP A 503 -9.23 16.54 -18.42
N SER A 504 -9.13 17.65 -19.16
CA SER A 504 -7.84 18.16 -19.63
C SER A 504 -7.11 18.90 -18.50
N ARG A 505 -5.82 19.22 -18.74
CA ARG A 505 -5.04 20.13 -17.83
C ARG A 505 -5.79 21.44 -17.56
N MET A 506 -6.47 22.02 -18.56
CA MET A 506 -7.23 23.25 -18.36
C MET A 506 -8.47 23.06 -17.49
N ASP A 507 -9.17 21.92 -17.63
CA ASP A 507 -10.33 21.60 -16.80
C ASP A 507 -9.89 21.41 -15.36
N THR A 508 -8.75 20.72 -15.14
CA THR A 508 -8.14 20.53 -13.82
C THR A 508 -7.75 21.86 -13.17
N VAL A 509 -7.11 22.77 -13.93
CA VAL A 509 -6.80 24.14 -13.45
C VAL A 509 -8.08 24.89 -13.07
N ALA A 510 -9.12 24.83 -13.90
CA ALA A 510 -10.39 25.47 -13.62
C ALA A 510 -11.07 24.90 -12.36
N PHE A 511 -11.04 23.57 -12.21
CA PHE A 511 -11.56 22.88 -11.04
C PHE A 511 -10.88 23.35 -9.74
N PHE A 512 -9.57 23.23 -9.63
CA PHE A 512 -8.84 23.64 -8.43
C PHE A 512 -8.94 25.14 -8.12
N SER A 513 -9.02 25.98 -9.19
CA SER A 513 -9.19 27.43 -9.03
C SER A 513 -10.50 27.80 -8.35
N ASN A 514 -11.59 27.02 -8.55
CA ASN A 514 -12.88 27.24 -7.89
C ASN A 514 -12.79 27.06 -6.36
N TYR A 515 -11.78 26.32 -5.88
CA TYR A 515 -11.49 26.11 -4.46
C TYR A 515 -10.33 26.99 -3.96
N GLY A 516 -9.91 27.99 -4.74
CA GLY A 516 -8.87 28.95 -4.35
C GLY A 516 -7.45 28.45 -4.51
N ILE A 517 -7.23 27.28 -5.14
CA ILE A 517 -5.92 26.77 -5.51
C ILE A 517 -5.62 27.26 -6.92
N THR A 518 -4.75 28.29 -7.04
CA THR A 518 -4.56 29.02 -8.30
C THR A 518 -3.13 28.95 -8.88
N ASP A 519 -2.23 28.28 -8.18
CA ASP A 519 -0.86 28.09 -8.68
C ASP A 519 -0.84 27.04 -9.78
N SER A 520 -0.64 27.50 -11.02
CA SER A 520 -0.73 26.64 -12.20
C SER A 520 0.39 25.58 -12.26
N GLU A 521 1.58 25.86 -11.74
CA GLU A 521 2.69 24.92 -11.71
C GLU A 521 2.39 23.76 -10.74
N THR A 522 1.84 24.08 -9.58
CA THR A 522 1.39 23.06 -8.62
C THR A 522 0.27 22.19 -9.20
N ILE A 523 -0.72 22.80 -9.87
CA ILE A 523 -1.83 22.04 -10.47
C ILE A 523 -1.35 21.15 -11.62
N GLU A 524 -0.43 21.63 -12.44
CA GLU A 524 0.22 20.84 -13.48
C GLU A 524 0.86 19.58 -12.92
N ARG A 525 1.66 19.75 -11.86
CA ARG A 525 2.29 18.61 -11.18
C ARG A 525 1.27 17.63 -10.58
N ILE A 526 0.18 18.13 -10.01
CA ILE A 526 -0.93 17.28 -9.53
C ILE A 526 -1.51 16.46 -10.68
N TYR A 527 -1.77 17.10 -11.82
CA TYR A 527 -2.28 16.44 -13.01
C TYR A 527 -1.36 15.30 -13.48
N GLU A 528 -0.06 15.57 -13.58
CA GLU A 528 0.94 14.58 -13.99
C GLU A 528 1.05 13.40 -13.02
N LEU A 529 1.00 13.67 -11.71
CA LEU A 529 1.00 12.62 -10.68
C LEU A 529 -0.26 11.75 -10.75
N ILE A 530 -1.42 12.34 -10.99
CA ILE A 530 -2.68 11.61 -11.15
C ILE A 530 -2.61 10.72 -12.41
N ILE A 531 -2.16 11.27 -13.54
CA ILE A 531 -1.98 10.49 -14.77
C ILE A 531 -1.08 9.27 -14.54
N GLY A 532 0.01 9.44 -13.81
CA GLY A 532 0.98 8.38 -13.55
C GLY A 532 0.59 7.39 -12.44
N SER A 533 -0.52 7.63 -11.74
CA SER A 533 -0.93 6.76 -10.62
C SER A 533 -2.45 6.78 -10.44
N PRO A 534 -3.20 6.20 -11.38
CA PRO A 534 -4.67 6.18 -11.34
C PRO A 534 -5.20 5.52 -10.06
N GLY A 535 -6.22 6.13 -9.45
CA GLY A 535 -6.87 5.63 -8.25
C GLY A 535 -6.05 5.75 -6.95
N ASN A 536 -4.82 6.25 -7.03
CA ASN A 536 -3.95 6.30 -5.86
C ASN A 536 -4.51 7.17 -4.72
N TYR A 537 -5.10 8.34 -5.04
CA TYR A 537 -5.70 9.20 -4.01
C TYR A 537 -7.03 8.66 -3.48
N LEU A 538 -7.71 7.83 -4.28
CA LEU A 538 -9.00 7.27 -3.90
C LEU A 538 -8.88 6.28 -2.75
N LYS A 539 -7.83 5.46 -2.70
CA LYS A 539 -7.65 4.50 -1.59
C LYS A 539 -7.61 5.19 -0.22
N TYR A 540 -7.03 6.41 -0.16
CA TYR A 540 -7.02 7.22 1.06
C TYR A 540 -8.37 7.83 1.35
N TYR A 541 -8.90 8.59 0.38
CA TYR A 541 -10.08 9.39 0.63
C TYR A 541 -11.37 8.58 0.63
N ILE A 542 -11.59 7.76 -0.39
CA ILE A 542 -12.78 6.90 -0.43
C ILE A 542 -12.73 5.90 0.73
N GLY A 543 -11.57 5.27 0.98
CA GLY A 543 -11.41 4.40 2.14
C GLY A 543 -11.75 5.10 3.46
N TYR A 544 -11.28 6.34 3.65
CA TYR A 544 -11.65 7.16 4.82
C TYR A 544 -13.16 7.41 4.91
N VAL A 545 -13.79 7.77 3.80
CA VAL A 545 -15.23 8.09 3.77
C VAL A 545 -16.07 6.83 3.97
N GLU A 546 -15.64 5.67 3.45
CA GLU A 546 -16.30 4.39 3.73
C GLU A 546 -16.30 4.06 5.23
N PHE A 547 -15.19 4.29 5.95
CA PHE A 547 -15.20 4.16 7.41
C PHE A 547 -16.14 5.15 8.10
N LEU A 548 -16.32 6.36 7.56
CA LEU A 548 -17.32 7.31 8.07
C LEU A 548 -18.75 6.83 7.84
N GLU A 549 -19.05 6.27 6.67
CA GLU A 549 -20.38 5.72 6.36
C GLU A 549 -20.67 4.48 7.23
N LEU A 550 -19.74 3.52 7.33
CA LEU A 550 -19.90 2.37 8.24
C LEU A 550 -20.14 2.80 9.69
N LYS A 551 -19.43 3.84 10.16
CA LYS A 551 -19.63 4.37 11.52
C LYS A 551 -21.00 5.03 11.69
N LYS A 552 -21.49 5.71 10.66
CA LYS A 552 -22.78 6.34 10.66
C LYS A 552 -23.89 5.28 10.73
N ASP A 553 -23.80 4.24 9.91
CA ASP A 553 -24.74 3.13 9.91
C ASP A 553 -24.74 2.40 11.26
N TRP A 554 -23.55 2.16 11.84
CA TRP A 554 -23.42 1.61 13.18
C TRP A 554 -24.08 2.48 14.24
N ALA A 555 -23.89 3.81 14.16
CA ALA A 555 -24.49 4.74 15.10
C ALA A 555 -26.02 4.84 14.95
N GLU A 556 -26.56 4.76 13.73
CA GLU A 556 -27.99 4.75 13.47
C GLU A 556 -28.65 3.49 14.03
N GLU A 557 -28.06 2.30 13.82
CA GLU A 557 -28.58 1.04 14.34
C GLU A 557 -28.52 0.96 15.88
N LYS A 558 -27.39 1.36 16.48
CA LYS A 558 -27.21 1.34 17.94
C LYS A 558 -27.94 2.46 18.68
N GLY A 559 -28.28 3.55 18.01
CA GLY A 559 -28.98 4.70 18.59
C GLY A 559 -28.30 5.21 19.87
N THR A 560 -29.03 5.23 20.99
CA THR A 560 -28.48 5.68 22.29
C THR A 560 -27.44 4.73 22.89
N GLY A 561 -27.27 3.55 22.36
CA GLY A 561 -26.26 2.56 22.78
C GLY A 561 -24.95 2.66 21.98
N PHE A 562 -24.81 3.64 21.09
CA PHE A 562 -23.61 3.83 20.28
C PHE A 562 -22.35 3.93 21.13
N SER A 563 -21.36 3.12 20.79
CA SER A 563 -20.01 3.15 21.34
C SER A 563 -18.99 3.19 20.18
N GLN A 564 -18.18 4.24 20.16
CA GLN A 564 -17.12 4.35 19.16
C GLN A 564 -16.10 3.23 19.30
N LYS A 565 -15.81 2.80 20.51
CA LYS A 565 -14.88 1.71 20.81
C LYS A 565 -15.38 0.38 20.24
N GLU A 566 -16.67 0.06 20.40
CA GLU A 566 -17.28 -1.17 19.87
C GLU A 566 -17.28 -1.15 18.33
N PHE A 567 -17.58 0.00 17.71
CA PHE A 567 -17.45 0.13 16.27
C PHE A 567 -16.03 -0.15 15.77
N HIS A 568 -15.02 0.48 16.40
CA HIS A 568 -13.63 0.24 16.01
C HIS A 568 -13.21 -1.22 16.23
N GLU A 569 -13.67 -1.83 17.33
CA GLU A 569 -13.42 -3.23 17.60
C GLU A 569 -14.01 -4.15 16.52
N ALA A 570 -15.26 -3.91 16.14
CA ALA A 570 -15.94 -4.71 15.14
C ALA A 570 -15.22 -4.67 13.77
N VAL A 571 -14.91 -3.48 13.26
CA VAL A 571 -14.23 -3.36 11.97
C VAL A 571 -12.80 -3.92 11.98
N LEU A 572 -12.05 -3.72 13.08
CA LEU A 572 -10.69 -4.24 13.22
C LEU A 572 -10.63 -5.76 13.34
N LYS A 573 -11.65 -6.40 13.95
CA LYS A 573 -11.74 -7.86 14.03
C LYS A 573 -12.03 -8.51 12.67
N VAL A 574 -12.78 -7.86 11.80
CA VAL A 574 -12.93 -8.32 10.40
C VAL A 574 -11.58 -8.25 9.70
N GLY A 575 -10.83 -7.18 9.95
CA GLY A 575 -9.51 -6.94 9.37
C GLY A 575 -9.56 -6.51 7.90
N PRO A 576 -8.39 -6.41 7.23
CA PRO A 576 -8.31 -5.95 5.84
C PRO A 576 -9.16 -6.80 4.90
N ALA A 577 -10.14 -6.14 4.25
CA ALA A 577 -11.09 -6.74 3.32
C ALA A 577 -11.76 -5.63 2.47
N PRO A 578 -12.45 -5.97 1.36
CA PRO A 578 -13.38 -5.07 0.70
C PRO A 578 -14.48 -4.58 1.65
N PHE A 579 -14.98 -3.35 1.44
CA PHE A 579 -15.92 -2.74 2.39
C PHE A 579 -17.27 -3.44 2.48
N ASP A 580 -17.75 -4.07 1.40
CA ASP A 580 -18.96 -4.90 1.41
C ASP A 580 -18.80 -6.14 2.32
N ILE A 581 -17.61 -6.73 2.36
CA ILE A 581 -17.27 -7.83 3.28
C ILE A 581 -17.14 -7.29 4.72
N VAL A 582 -16.49 -6.14 4.91
CA VAL A 582 -16.40 -5.51 6.24
C VAL A 582 -17.81 -5.21 6.79
N GLU A 583 -18.67 -4.57 6.00
CA GLU A 583 -20.05 -4.26 6.36
C GLU A 583 -20.85 -5.53 6.71
N LYS A 584 -20.73 -6.57 5.89
CA LYS A 584 -21.41 -7.86 6.13
C LYS A 584 -21.06 -8.47 7.48
N TYR A 585 -19.78 -8.45 7.85
CA TYR A 585 -19.30 -9.22 9.00
C TYR A 585 -19.10 -8.41 10.29
N MET A 586 -18.98 -7.09 10.24
CA MET A 586 -18.77 -6.28 11.44
C MET A 586 -19.91 -6.45 12.48
N TRP A 587 -21.12 -6.74 12.03
CA TRP A 587 -22.27 -6.99 12.91
C TRP A 587 -22.22 -8.36 13.61
N GLU A 588 -21.57 -9.35 12.97
CA GLU A 588 -21.40 -10.70 13.54
C GLU A 588 -20.20 -10.75 14.53
N MET A 589 -19.29 -9.75 14.50
CA MET A 589 -18.15 -9.67 15.42
C MET A 589 -18.51 -9.16 16.83
N GLU A 590 -19.75 -8.72 17.04
CA GLU A 590 -20.22 -8.23 18.33
C GLU A 590 -20.63 -9.38 19.28
N GLU A 591 -20.98 -10.54 18.75
CA GLU A 591 -21.39 -11.73 19.49
C GLU A 591 -20.18 -12.55 20.00
#